data_0b67b533449c28785402d7cf2cc7f5fa
#
_entry.id   0b67b533449c28785402d7cf2cc7f5fa
#
_cell.length_a   1.000
_cell.length_b   1.000
_cell.length_c   1.000
_cell.angle_alpha   90.00
_cell.angle_beta   90.00
_cell.angle_gamma   90.00
#
_symmetry.space_group_name_H-M   'P 1'
#
loop_
_entity.id
_entity.type
_entity.pdbx_description
1 polymer ?
#
loop_
_entity_poly.entity_id
_entity_poly.type
_entity_poly.pdbx_seq_one_letter_code
_entity_poly.pdbx_strand_id
1 'polypeptide(L)'
;VSAPPVTPAVVKSAFSTAQIDQWVAPVALYPDALLSQVLMASTYPTNVAQAVQWSHDNPLKQGDAAIQAVSDQPWDASVKSLVAFPQLMALMGENPQWVQNLGDAFLAQPQDVMDSVQRLRQLAQQTGSLKSSTEQKVITTTKKAVPVKQTVTAPVIPSNTVLTANPVITEPATTVISIEPANPD
;
A
#
# COMPACT_ATOMS: atom_id res chain seq x y z
N VAL A 1 19.22 -36.27 26.47
CA VAL A 1 19.56 -35.70 25.16
C VAL A 1 18.79 -34.39 25.04
N SER A 2 19.48 -33.26 25.33
CA SER A 2 18.88 -31.92 25.23
C SER A 2 18.82 -31.51 23.75
N ALA A 3 17.62 -31.17 23.29
CA ALA A 3 17.44 -30.58 21.98
C ALA A 3 18.05 -29.15 21.97
N PRO A 4 18.73 -28.74 20.89
CA PRO A 4 19.26 -27.37 20.81
C PRO A 4 18.11 -26.37 20.73
N PRO A 5 18.29 -25.17 21.28
CA PRO A 5 17.29 -24.12 21.17
C PRO A 5 17.13 -23.71 19.69
N VAL A 6 15.91 -23.85 19.18
CA VAL A 6 15.53 -23.30 17.87
C VAL A 6 15.48 -21.76 18.01
N THR A 7 16.55 -21.11 17.60
CA THR A 7 16.50 -19.66 17.39
C THR A 7 15.50 -19.39 16.26
N PRO A 8 14.51 -18.49 16.47
CA PRO A 8 13.64 -18.10 15.39
C PRO A 8 14.49 -17.50 14.28
N ALA A 9 14.42 -18.11 13.09
CA ALA A 9 15.04 -17.54 11.91
C ALA A 9 14.43 -16.15 11.69
N VAL A 10 15.24 -15.11 11.84
CA VAL A 10 14.86 -13.77 11.40
C VAL A 10 14.64 -13.89 9.89
N VAL A 11 13.37 -13.87 9.48
CA VAL A 11 13.03 -13.79 8.06
C VAL A 11 13.61 -12.46 7.57
N LYS A 12 14.76 -12.53 6.93
CA LYS A 12 15.39 -11.36 6.32
C LYS A 12 14.44 -10.88 5.22
N SER A 13 13.86 -9.71 5.40
CA SER A 13 13.05 -9.06 4.37
C SER A 13 13.84 -9.03 3.06
N ALA A 14 13.23 -9.46 1.96
CA ALA A 14 13.88 -9.52 0.65
C ALA A 14 14.34 -8.14 0.19
N PHE A 15 13.59 -7.10 0.57
CA PHE A 15 13.84 -5.71 0.24
C PHE A 15 13.89 -4.86 1.52
N SER A 16 14.77 -3.86 1.53
CA SER A 16 14.83 -2.91 2.65
C SER A 16 13.68 -1.89 2.59
N THR A 17 13.34 -1.32 3.75
CA THR A 17 12.35 -0.24 3.84
C THR A 17 12.66 0.91 2.90
N ALA A 18 13.94 1.32 2.81
CA ALA A 18 14.37 2.42 1.94
C ALA A 18 14.16 2.11 0.44
N GLN A 19 14.39 0.86 0.03
CA GLN A 19 14.11 0.42 -1.34
C GLN A 19 12.63 0.47 -1.66
N ILE A 20 11.79 -0.05 -0.76
CA ILE A 20 10.34 -0.03 -0.93
C ILE A 20 9.83 1.41 -0.98
N ASP A 21 10.28 2.28 -0.07
CA ASP A 21 9.93 3.70 -0.07
C ASP A 21 10.28 4.40 -1.39
N GLN A 22 11.44 4.08 -1.96
CA GLN A 22 11.87 4.62 -3.24
C GLN A 22 10.97 4.19 -4.40
N TRP A 23 10.53 2.94 -4.41
CA TRP A 23 9.66 2.42 -5.47
C TRP A 23 8.21 2.87 -5.32
N VAL A 24 7.74 3.04 -4.10
CA VAL A 24 6.36 3.46 -3.80
C VAL A 24 6.17 4.97 -3.95
N ALA A 25 7.22 5.77 -3.73
CA ALA A 25 7.14 7.24 -3.73
C ALA A 25 6.42 7.86 -4.94
N PRO A 26 6.65 7.41 -6.21
CA PRO A 26 5.97 7.99 -7.37
C PRO A 26 4.45 7.83 -7.36
N VAL A 27 3.94 6.82 -6.66
CA VAL A 27 2.52 6.43 -6.70
C VAL A 27 1.82 6.54 -5.34
N ALA A 28 2.56 6.82 -4.27
CA ALA A 28 2.03 6.84 -2.90
C ALA A 28 0.89 7.86 -2.69
N LEU A 29 0.88 8.95 -3.45
CA LEU A 29 -0.10 10.03 -3.34
C LEU A 29 -1.29 9.88 -4.30
N TYR A 30 -1.35 8.81 -5.08
CA TYR A 30 -2.50 8.54 -5.91
C TYR A 30 -3.72 8.12 -5.06
N PRO A 31 -4.95 8.36 -5.56
CA PRO A 31 -6.15 7.85 -4.90
C PRO A 31 -6.07 6.34 -4.65
N ASP A 32 -6.67 5.88 -3.55
CA ASP A 32 -6.54 4.48 -3.09
C ASP A 32 -6.92 3.46 -4.16
N ALA A 33 -8.01 3.73 -4.91
CA ALA A 33 -8.46 2.84 -5.98
C ALA A 33 -7.40 2.73 -7.10
N LEU A 34 -6.81 3.84 -7.50
CA LEU A 34 -5.77 3.88 -8.54
C LEU A 34 -4.48 3.23 -8.04
N LEU A 35 -4.07 3.53 -6.81
CA LEU A 35 -2.88 2.91 -6.19
C LEU A 35 -3.00 1.38 -6.16
N SER A 36 -4.16 0.86 -5.76
CA SER A 36 -4.41 -0.59 -5.74
C SER A 36 -4.28 -1.21 -7.13
N GLN A 37 -4.77 -0.53 -8.17
CA GLN A 37 -4.62 -0.97 -9.55
C GLN A 37 -3.16 -0.99 -9.99
N VAL A 38 -2.39 0.05 -9.64
CA VAL A 38 -0.94 0.13 -9.96
C VAL A 38 -0.18 -1.02 -9.30
N LEU A 39 -0.40 -1.26 -8.02
CA LEU A 39 0.26 -2.34 -7.29
C LEU A 39 -0.08 -3.71 -7.88
N MET A 40 -1.34 -3.96 -8.18
CA MET A 40 -1.79 -5.21 -8.79
C MET A 40 -1.18 -5.36 -10.20
N ALA A 41 -1.26 -4.33 -11.04
CA ALA A 41 -0.72 -4.34 -12.41
C ALA A 41 0.80 -4.57 -12.42
N SER A 42 1.52 -4.05 -11.44
CA SER A 42 2.98 -4.24 -11.32
C SER A 42 3.38 -5.72 -11.16
N THR A 43 2.47 -6.57 -10.72
CA THR A 43 2.70 -8.02 -10.64
C THR A 43 2.59 -8.72 -12.01
N TYR A 44 2.16 -7.98 -13.05
CA TYR A 44 2.07 -8.44 -14.44
C TYR A 44 2.93 -7.60 -15.39
N PRO A 45 4.26 -7.59 -15.22
CA PRO A 45 5.14 -6.66 -15.94
C PRO A 45 5.07 -6.80 -17.46
N THR A 46 4.85 -8.00 -17.99
CA THR A 46 4.67 -8.24 -19.42
C THR A 46 3.41 -7.57 -19.95
N ASN A 47 2.29 -7.70 -19.24
CA ASN A 47 1.03 -7.06 -19.62
C ASN A 47 1.15 -5.53 -19.56
N VAL A 48 1.85 -5.01 -18.55
CA VAL A 48 2.14 -3.57 -18.44
C VAL A 48 2.95 -3.08 -19.62
N ALA A 49 4.00 -3.80 -20.02
CA ALA A 49 4.82 -3.42 -21.17
C ALA A 49 3.99 -3.35 -22.48
N GLN A 50 3.10 -4.31 -22.68
CA GLN A 50 2.18 -4.33 -23.82
C GLN A 50 1.18 -3.18 -23.76
N ALA A 51 0.63 -2.89 -22.59
CA ALA A 51 -0.31 -1.79 -22.38
C ALA A 51 0.35 -0.42 -22.57
N VAL A 52 1.59 -0.26 -22.14
CA VAL A 52 2.41 0.95 -22.37
C VAL A 52 2.60 1.17 -23.87
N GLN A 53 3.00 0.13 -24.61
CA GLN A 53 3.15 0.22 -26.06
C GLN A 53 1.83 0.58 -26.74
N TRP A 54 0.74 -0.07 -26.35
CA TRP A 54 -0.58 0.23 -26.86
C TRP A 54 -0.99 1.69 -26.62
N SER A 55 -0.76 2.19 -25.40
CA SER A 55 -1.05 3.57 -25.01
C SER A 55 -0.25 4.58 -25.84
N HIS A 56 1.02 4.29 -26.07
CA HIS A 56 1.89 5.10 -26.92
C HIS A 56 1.36 5.16 -28.36
N ASP A 57 0.88 4.05 -28.90
CA ASP A 57 0.37 3.94 -30.28
C ASP A 57 -1.05 4.53 -30.42
N ASN A 58 -1.75 4.76 -29.30
CA ASN A 58 -3.12 5.29 -29.26
C ASN A 58 -3.23 6.55 -28.37
N PRO A 59 -2.48 7.62 -28.61
CA PRO A 59 -2.35 8.77 -27.71
C PRO A 59 -3.66 9.54 -27.50
N LEU A 60 -4.63 9.39 -28.37
CA LEU A 60 -5.94 10.04 -28.28
C LEU A 60 -6.97 9.23 -27.47
N LYS A 61 -6.63 7.99 -27.10
CA LYS A 61 -7.52 7.14 -26.33
C LYS A 61 -7.24 7.31 -24.83
N GLN A 62 -8.22 7.81 -24.11
CA GLN A 62 -8.15 8.09 -22.68
C GLN A 62 -9.45 7.67 -21.98
N GLY A 63 -9.42 7.51 -20.66
CA GLY A 63 -10.60 7.18 -19.87
C GLY A 63 -11.28 5.90 -20.32
N ASP A 64 -12.60 5.90 -20.29
CA ASP A 64 -13.41 4.72 -20.65
C ASP A 64 -13.22 4.26 -22.09
N ALA A 65 -12.96 5.18 -23.01
CA ALA A 65 -12.70 4.83 -24.41
C ALA A 65 -11.43 4.00 -24.58
N ALA A 66 -10.41 4.24 -23.76
CA ALA A 66 -9.20 3.42 -23.71
C ALA A 66 -9.49 2.03 -23.14
N ILE A 67 -10.23 1.96 -22.02
CA ILE A 67 -10.60 0.69 -21.38
C ILE A 67 -11.41 -0.19 -22.35
N GLN A 68 -12.39 0.38 -23.03
CA GLN A 68 -13.20 -0.34 -24.01
C GLN A 68 -12.36 -0.86 -25.19
N ALA A 69 -11.40 -0.06 -25.63
CA ALA A 69 -10.55 -0.43 -26.77
C ALA A 69 -9.60 -1.61 -26.45
N VAL A 70 -9.31 -1.85 -25.19
CA VAL A 70 -8.46 -2.98 -24.73
C VAL A 70 -9.24 -4.11 -24.09
N SER A 71 -10.57 -4.08 -24.18
CA SER A 71 -11.44 -5.10 -23.54
C SER A 71 -11.10 -6.53 -23.98
N ASP A 72 -10.73 -6.71 -25.25
CA ASP A 72 -10.39 -8.01 -25.84
C ASP A 72 -8.92 -8.42 -25.63
N GLN A 73 -8.11 -7.56 -25.03
CA GLN A 73 -6.71 -7.90 -24.75
C GLN A 73 -6.62 -8.93 -23.62
N PRO A 74 -5.66 -9.89 -23.71
CA PRO A 74 -5.49 -10.92 -22.68
C PRO A 74 -4.76 -10.43 -21.44
N TRP A 75 -4.94 -9.15 -21.07
CA TRP A 75 -4.30 -8.54 -19.92
C TRP A 75 -5.14 -8.66 -18.66
N ASP A 76 -4.50 -8.61 -17.51
CA ASP A 76 -5.21 -8.52 -16.24
C ASP A 76 -6.09 -7.26 -16.18
N ALA A 77 -7.20 -7.35 -15.45
CA ALA A 77 -8.17 -6.26 -15.32
C ALA A 77 -7.53 -4.98 -14.75
N SER A 78 -6.57 -5.12 -13.83
CA SER A 78 -5.83 -4.00 -13.27
C SER A 78 -5.05 -3.23 -14.35
N VAL A 79 -4.39 -3.95 -15.26
CA VAL A 79 -3.65 -3.36 -16.37
C VAL A 79 -4.59 -2.66 -17.34
N LYS A 80 -5.72 -3.29 -17.68
CA LYS A 80 -6.75 -2.68 -18.55
C LYS A 80 -7.29 -1.37 -17.98
N SER A 81 -7.48 -1.30 -16.67
CA SER A 81 -7.95 -0.08 -16.00
C SER A 81 -6.95 1.07 -16.07
N LEU A 82 -5.64 0.76 -16.07
CA LEU A 82 -4.59 1.78 -16.09
C LEU A 82 -4.43 2.46 -17.45
N VAL A 83 -4.88 1.87 -18.56
CA VAL A 83 -4.81 2.52 -19.88
C VAL A 83 -5.68 3.77 -19.98
N ALA A 84 -6.64 3.93 -19.06
CA ALA A 84 -7.41 5.17 -18.89
C ALA A 84 -6.54 6.38 -18.57
N PHE A 85 -5.34 6.15 -18.03
CA PHE A 85 -4.41 7.17 -17.53
C PHE A 85 -3.10 7.16 -18.36
N PRO A 86 -3.06 7.84 -19.51
CA PRO A 86 -1.88 7.81 -20.40
C PRO A 86 -0.59 8.30 -19.73
N GLN A 87 -0.69 9.27 -18.83
CA GLN A 87 0.45 9.79 -18.08
C GLN A 87 1.06 8.73 -17.16
N LEU A 88 0.22 7.93 -16.51
CA LEU A 88 0.67 6.82 -15.68
C LEU A 88 1.31 5.73 -16.54
N MET A 89 0.73 5.42 -17.70
CA MET A 89 1.32 4.49 -18.66
C MET A 89 2.71 4.95 -19.13
N ALA A 90 2.86 6.24 -19.43
CA ALA A 90 4.16 6.82 -19.76
C ALA A 90 5.18 6.66 -18.63
N LEU A 91 4.79 6.95 -17.40
CA LEU A 91 5.64 6.76 -16.20
C LEU A 91 6.10 5.31 -16.03
N MET A 92 5.18 4.36 -16.17
CA MET A 92 5.49 2.94 -16.08
C MET A 92 6.38 2.46 -17.24
N GLY A 93 6.23 3.08 -18.42
CA GLY A 93 7.03 2.78 -19.60
C GLY A 93 8.44 3.34 -19.56
N GLU A 94 8.67 4.45 -18.90
CA GLU A 94 10.00 5.07 -18.75
C GLU A 94 10.96 4.18 -17.96
N ASN A 95 10.43 3.38 -17.02
CA ASN A 95 11.26 2.56 -16.13
C ASN A 95 10.63 1.18 -15.88
N PRO A 96 10.76 0.26 -16.86
CA PRO A 96 10.24 -1.10 -16.70
C PRO A 96 10.78 -1.85 -15.48
N GLN A 97 12.03 -1.59 -15.11
CA GLN A 97 12.66 -2.21 -13.94
C GLN A 97 11.98 -1.76 -12.63
N TRP A 98 11.54 -0.50 -12.58
CA TRP A 98 10.77 0.01 -11.44
C TRP A 98 9.44 -0.73 -11.28
N VAL A 99 8.72 -0.97 -12.38
CA VAL A 99 7.46 -1.73 -12.38
C VAL A 99 7.69 -3.13 -11.84
N GLN A 100 8.73 -3.80 -12.31
CA GLN A 100 9.08 -5.15 -11.84
C GLN A 100 9.43 -5.16 -10.35
N ASN A 101 10.28 -4.25 -9.91
CA ASN A 101 10.68 -4.13 -8.50
C ASN A 101 9.49 -3.86 -7.58
N LEU A 102 8.59 -2.98 -7.99
CA LEU A 102 7.37 -2.66 -7.25
C LEU A 102 6.45 -3.88 -7.15
N GLY A 103 6.27 -4.63 -8.23
CA GLY A 103 5.50 -5.86 -8.25
C GLY A 103 6.10 -6.95 -7.38
N ASP A 104 7.41 -7.15 -7.46
CA ASP A 104 8.13 -8.13 -6.64
C ASP A 104 8.04 -7.80 -5.14
N ALA A 105 8.18 -6.51 -4.78
CA ALA A 105 8.02 -6.04 -3.41
C ALA A 105 6.59 -6.26 -2.91
N PHE A 106 5.59 -5.97 -3.74
CA PHE A 106 4.19 -6.16 -3.39
C PHE A 106 3.82 -7.63 -3.18
N LEU A 107 4.38 -8.54 -3.99
CA LEU A 107 4.16 -9.98 -3.84
C LEU A 107 4.88 -10.57 -2.62
N ALA A 108 6.11 -10.12 -2.36
CA ALA A 108 6.93 -10.65 -1.27
C ALA A 108 6.61 -10.03 0.09
N GLN A 109 6.34 -8.74 0.12
CA GLN A 109 6.20 -7.93 1.34
C GLN A 109 5.02 -6.93 1.22
N PRO A 110 3.79 -7.41 1.01
CA PRO A 110 2.64 -6.52 0.77
C PRO A 110 2.39 -5.56 1.93
N GLN A 111 2.58 -6.00 3.17
CA GLN A 111 2.40 -5.15 4.34
C GLN A 111 3.43 -4.01 4.38
N ASP A 112 4.69 -4.32 4.10
CA ASP A 112 5.76 -3.31 4.07
C ASP A 112 5.52 -2.26 2.98
N VAL A 113 4.97 -2.68 1.83
CA VAL A 113 4.55 -1.76 0.76
C VAL A 113 3.44 -0.83 1.23
N MET A 114 2.42 -1.36 1.90
CA MET A 114 1.32 -0.54 2.42
C MET A 114 1.78 0.39 3.54
N ASP A 115 2.66 -0.07 4.42
CA ASP A 115 3.26 0.76 5.47
C ASP A 115 4.10 1.90 4.88
N SER A 116 4.82 1.63 3.80
CA SER A 116 5.56 2.63 3.05
C SER A 116 4.63 3.71 2.47
N VAL A 117 3.52 3.30 1.85
CA VAL A 117 2.49 4.23 1.35
C VAL A 117 2.02 5.17 2.48
N GLN A 118 1.71 4.61 3.65
CA GLN A 118 1.22 5.41 4.78
C GLN A 118 2.29 6.37 5.32
N ARG A 119 3.55 5.94 5.44
CA ARG A 119 4.65 6.82 5.86
C ARG A 119 4.81 8.00 4.91
N LEU A 120 4.81 7.75 3.61
CA LEU A 120 4.98 8.78 2.57
C LEU A 120 3.79 9.75 2.54
N ARG A 121 2.57 9.26 2.72
CA ARG A 121 1.37 10.09 2.83
C ARG A 121 1.41 10.97 4.09
N GLN A 122 1.82 10.43 5.23
CA GLN A 122 1.99 11.19 6.47
C GLN A 122 3.04 12.30 6.30
N LEU A 123 4.17 11.99 5.67
CA LEU A 123 5.21 12.97 5.38
C LEU A 123 4.69 14.07 4.44
N ALA A 124 3.99 13.71 3.38
CA ALA A 124 3.38 14.64 2.44
C ALA A 124 2.33 15.54 3.11
N GLN A 125 1.56 15.00 4.04
CA GLN A 125 0.59 15.76 4.83
C GLN A 125 1.28 16.77 5.76
N GLN A 126 2.34 16.35 6.44
CA GLN A 126 3.14 17.22 7.33
C GLN A 126 3.83 18.35 6.57
N THR A 127 4.33 18.10 5.38
CA THR A 127 4.99 19.11 4.53
C THR A 127 4.00 19.97 3.74
N GLY A 128 2.70 19.66 3.81
CA GLY A 128 1.65 20.37 3.08
C GLY A 128 1.51 19.98 1.62
N SER A 129 2.23 18.96 1.15
CA SER A 129 2.14 18.45 -0.23
C SER A 129 0.86 17.65 -0.48
N LEU A 130 0.27 17.08 0.56
CA LEU A 130 -0.98 16.32 0.50
C LEU A 130 -2.07 17.07 1.26
N LYS A 131 -3.03 17.61 0.52
CA LYS A 131 -4.20 18.32 1.05
C LYS A 131 -5.43 17.92 0.27
N SER A 132 -6.60 18.04 0.91
CA SER A 132 -7.86 17.92 0.19
C SER A 132 -7.99 19.05 -0.83
N SER A 133 -8.45 18.71 -2.03
CA SER A 133 -8.72 19.64 -3.12
C SER A 133 -10.12 19.39 -3.68
N THR A 134 -10.49 20.13 -4.73
CA THR A 134 -11.73 19.89 -5.46
C THR A 134 -11.75 18.55 -6.20
N GLU A 135 -10.57 17.97 -6.45
CA GLU A 135 -10.40 16.75 -7.22
C GLU A 135 -10.18 15.51 -6.34
N GLN A 136 -9.68 15.71 -5.10
CA GLN A 136 -9.41 14.61 -4.17
C GLN A 136 -9.70 14.98 -2.72
N LYS A 137 -10.19 14.02 -1.98
CA LYS A 137 -10.45 14.12 -0.55
C LYS A 137 -9.44 13.28 0.23
N VAL A 138 -8.73 13.92 1.16
CA VAL A 138 -7.81 13.24 2.07
C VAL A 138 -8.54 12.96 3.38
N ILE A 139 -8.66 11.71 3.73
CA ILE A 139 -9.34 11.26 4.95
C ILE A 139 -8.27 10.68 5.90
N THR A 140 -8.16 11.28 7.07
CA THR A 140 -7.28 10.78 8.14
C THR A 140 -8.12 10.09 9.19
N THR A 141 -7.96 8.78 9.31
CA THR A 141 -8.63 7.99 10.34
C THR A 141 -7.61 7.56 11.39
N THR A 142 -7.77 8.05 12.62
CA THR A 142 -6.96 7.60 13.74
C THR A 142 -7.72 6.51 14.47
N LYS A 143 -7.23 5.28 14.39
CA LYS A 143 -7.74 4.20 15.24
C LYS A 143 -7.25 4.44 16.66
N LYS A 144 -8.12 4.95 17.52
CA LYS A 144 -7.84 5.04 18.95
C LYS A 144 -7.73 3.62 19.48
N ALA A 145 -6.60 3.29 20.12
CA ALA A 145 -6.48 2.02 20.82
C ALA A 145 -7.60 1.90 21.85
N VAL A 146 -8.48 0.93 21.65
CA VAL A 146 -9.48 0.59 22.67
C VAL A 146 -8.73 -0.15 23.78
N PRO A 147 -8.79 0.31 25.03
CA PRO A 147 -8.21 -0.44 26.13
C PRO A 147 -8.95 -1.78 26.22
N VAL A 148 -8.28 -2.85 25.84
CA VAL A 148 -8.79 -4.20 26.09
C VAL A 148 -8.66 -4.43 27.59
N LYS A 149 -9.76 -4.30 28.31
CA LYS A 149 -9.86 -4.84 29.65
C LYS A 149 -9.79 -6.36 29.55
N GLN A 150 -8.61 -6.91 29.63
CA GLN A 150 -8.48 -8.33 29.91
C GLN A 150 -8.90 -8.53 31.37
N THR A 151 -10.10 -8.99 31.56
CA THR A 151 -10.52 -9.54 32.81
C THR A 151 -9.87 -10.92 32.95
N VAL A 152 -8.66 -10.94 33.46
CA VAL A 152 -8.05 -12.20 33.86
C VAL A 152 -8.75 -12.61 35.16
N THR A 153 -9.66 -13.54 35.05
CA THR A 153 -10.20 -14.22 36.22
C THR A 153 -9.11 -15.14 36.77
N ALA A 154 -8.23 -14.60 37.59
CA ALA A 154 -7.28 -15.42 38.31
C ALA A 154 -8.01 -16.12 39.48
N PRO A 155 -7.77 -17.42 39.72
CA PRO A 155 -8.30 -18.07 40.92
C PRO A 155 -7.74 -17.37 42.15
N VAL A 156 -8.62 -17.02 43.08
CA VAL A 156 -8.29 -16.34 44.31
C VAL A 156 -7.41 -17.25 45.18
N ILE A 157 -6.13 -16.95 45.28
CA ILE A 157 -5.27 -17.47 46.32
C ILE A 157 -5.16 -16.37 47.38
N PRO A 158 -5.58 -16.58 48.61
CA PRO A 158 -5.41 -15.58 49.65
C PRO A 158 -3.94 -15.55 50.06
N SER A 159 -3.20 -14.61 49.57
CA SER A 159 -1.88 -14.25 50.09
C SER A 159 -1.68 -12.75 49.92
N ASN A 160 -1.35 -12.11 51.01
CA ASN A 160 -0.97 -10.70 51.07
C ASN A 160 0.23 -10.42 50.19
N THR A 161 -0.01 -10.20 48.92
CA THR A 161 1.01 -9.70 47.98
C THR A 161 0.53 -8.41 47.37
N VAL A 162 1.32 -7.36 47.56
CA VAL A 162 1.13 -6.05 46.98
C VAL A 162 0.99 -6.22 45.47
N LEU A 163 -0.17 -5.86 44.93
CA LEU A 163 -0.41 -5.78 43.51
C LEU A 163 0.41 -4.63 42.96
N THR A 164 1.56 -4.94 42.39
CA THR A 164 2.21 -4.03 41.45
C THR A 164 1.33 -3.92 40.19
N ALA A 165 0.93 -2.69 39.91
CA ALA A 165 0.13 -2.40 38.72
C ALA A 165 0.77 -3.01 37.45
N ASN A 166 0.02 -3.86 36.76
CA ASN A 166 0.45 -4.35 35.45
C ASN A 166 0.71 -3.17 34.52
N PRO A 167 1.83 -3.18 33.78
CA PRO A 167 2.04 -2.15 32.76
C PRO A 167 0.90 -2.23 31.74
N VAL A 168 0.19 -1.14 31.59
CA VAL A 168 -0.79 -0.98 30.52
C VAL A 168 0.02 -0.92 29.23
N ILE A 169 0.00 -1.99 28.44
CA ILE A 169 0.56 -1.95 27.09
C ILE A 169 -0.41 -1.11 26.26
N THR A 170 -0.07 0.14 26.08
CA THR A 170 -0.79 1.02 25.20
C THR A 170 -0.28 0.72 23.79
N GLU A 171 -1.05 0.02 22.98
CA GLU A 171 -0.75 -0.08 21.55
C GLU A 171 -0.75 1.31 20.95
N PRO A 172 0.27 1.66 20.12
CA PRO A 172 0.32 2.97 19.51
C PRO A 172 -0.90 3.15 18.58
N ALA A 173 -1.53 4.33 18.65
CA ALA A 173 -2.63 4.66 17.77
C ALA A 173 -2.16 4.63 16.31
N THR A 174 -2.81 3.80 15.49
CA THR A 174 -2.50 3.68 14.07
C THR A 174 -3.29 4.73 13.29
N THR A 175 -2.60 5.66 12.64
CA THR A 175 -3.20 6.65 11.76
C THR A 175 -3.17 6.13 10.32
N VAL A 176 -4.34 6.03 9.70
CA VAL A 176 -4.49 5.64 8.29
C VAL A 176 -4.94 6.84 7.46
N ILE A 177 -4.24 7.10 6.37
CA ILE A 177 -4.56 8.17 5.43
C ILE A 177 -5.08 7.56 4.14
N SER A 178 -6.34 7.85 3.82
CA SER A 178 -7.00 7.45 2.59
C SER A 178 -7.12 8.64 1.64
N ILE A 179 -6.95 8.40 0.35
CA ILE A 179 -7.14 9.39 -0.70
C ILE A 179 -8.28 8.92 -1.59
N GLU A 180 -9.35 9.71 -1.66
CA GLU A 180 -10.52 9.44 -2.48
C GLU A 180 -10.72 10.55 -3.51
N PRO A 181 -11.23 10.23 -4.71
CA PRO A 181 -11.70 11.25 -5.65
C PRO A 181 -12.80 12.09 -5.00
N ALA A 182 -12.77 13.40 -5.17
CA ALA A 182 -13.76 14.31 -4.57
C ALA A 182 -15.14 14.24 -5.23
N ASN A 183 -15.20 13.70 -6.44
CA ASN A 183 -16.42 13.62 -7.24
C ASN A 183 -16.61 12.19 -7.77
N PRO A 184 -17.60 11.44 -7.27
CA PRO A 184 -17.87 10.08 -7.73
C PRO A 184 -18.80 10.00 -8.96
N ASP A 185 -19.20 11.15 -9.57
CA ASP A 185 -20.04 11.21 -10.78
C ASP A 185 -19.25 11.28 -12.07
#